data_6fc30eeedaa829bc20c2df4309b5846e
#
_entry.id   6fc30eeedaa829bc20c2df4309b5846e
#
_cell.length_a   1.000
_cell.length_b   1.000
_cell.length_c   1.000
_cell.angle_alpha   90.00
_cell.angle_beta   90.00
_cell.angle_gamma   90.00
#
_symmetry.space_group_name_H-M   'P 1'
#
loop_
_entity.id
_entity.type
_entity.pdbx_description
1 polymer ?
#
loop_
_entity_poly.entity_id
_entity_poly.type
_entity_poly.pdbx_seq_one_letter_code
_entity_poly.pdbx_strand_id
1 'polypeptide(L)'
;MKKVFTQLLLELDENVPGILVTQSVHKQQAGFSQTSQIHKKDKHIKGQDRYVNHKRFNNAFMLHASTSPFYPLFATLDVNAKIQGSEAGRRLWHECVKVGIEARKLALNHCELIRPFIPTTIKGKKWQEYDTEEIATNLEFFKFHPTDTWHKFEGYADEQYFVDPCKFLLTTPGISLETGEYEEFGVP
;
A
#
# COMPACT_ATOMS: atom_id res chain seq x y z
N MET A 1 11.56 9.98 10.03
CA MET A 1 10.56 9.82 8.96
C MET A 1 10.91 10.49 7.63
N LYS A 2 11.47 11.71 7.56
CA LYS A 2 11.86 12.33 6.28
C LYS A 2 12.89 11.54 5.45
N LYS A 3 13.77 10.76 6.05
CA LYS A 3 14.82 10.00 5.34
C LYS A 3 14.33 8.72 4.67
N VAL A 4 13.29 8.07 5.17
CA VAL A 4 12.77 6.81 4.59
C VAL A 4 12.06 7.06 3.26
N PHE A 5 11.32 8.17 3.14
CA PHE A 5 10.62 8.52 1.89
C PHE A 5 11.54 9.06 0.79
N THR A 6 12.72 9.59 1.12
CA THR A 6 13.68 10.06 0.12
C THR A 6 14.50 8.95 -0.50
N GLN A 7 14.67 7.82 0.17
CA GLN A 7 15.40 6.66 -0.36
C GLN A 7 14.57 5.76 -1.28
N LEU A 8 13.23 5.80 -1.19
CA LEU A 8 12.29 5.04 -2.03
C LEU A 8 11.89 5.76 -3.32
N LEU A 9 12.34 6.98 -3.55
CA LEU A 9 12.11 7.67 -4.81
C LEU A 9 13.22 7.28 -5.79
N LEU A 10 12.86 6.43 -6.76
CA LEU A 10 13.67 6.14 -7.94
C LEU A 10 14.22 7.46 -8.51
N GLU A 11 15.54 7.55 -8.67
CA GLU A 11 16.13 8.59 -9.49
C GLU A 11 15.63 8.36 -10.91
N LEU A 12 14.88 9.32 -11.42
CA LEU A 12 14.28 9.25 -12.74
C LEU A 12 15.22 9.91 -13.73
N ASP A 13 15.89 9.10 -14.53
CA ASP A 13 16.66 9.54 -15.68
C ASP A 13 15.82 9.48 -16.98
N GLU A 14 16.41 9.87 -18.08
CA GLU A 14 15.76 9.91 -19.40
C GLU A 14 15.33 8.53 -19.95
N ASN A 15 15.82 7.43 -19.39
CA ASN A 15 15.52 6.05 -19.80
C ASN A 15 14.30 5.50 -19.07
N VAL A 16 14.05 6.01 -17.86
CA VAL A 16 12.91 5.56 -17.03
C VAL A 16 11.59 6.06 -17.63
N PRO A 17 10.55 5.23 -17.72
CA PRO A 17 9.24 5.67 -18.23
C PRO A 17 8.59 6.70 -17.31
N GLY A 18 7.72 7.53 -17.89
CA GLY A 18 6.84 8.41 -17.13
C GLY A 18 5.80 7.60 -16.34
N ILE A 19 5.35 8.16 -15.23
CA ILE A 19 4.38 7.53 -14.32
C ILE A 19 3.10 8.34 -14.33
N LEU A 20 1.98 7.66 -14.56
CA LEU A 20 0.62 8.18 -14.39
C LEU A 20 -0.10 7.28 -13.38
N VAL A 21 -0.62 7.86 -12.32
CA VAL A 21 -1.34 7.12 -11.27
C VAL A 21 -2.70 7.76 -11.02
N THR A 22 -3.75 6.96 -11.05
CA THR A 22 -5.09 7.37 -10.62
C THR A 22 -5.34 6.84 -9.22
N GLN A 23 -5.83 7.70 -8.34
CA GLN A 23 -6.13 7.36 -6.95
C GLN A 23 -7.54 7.74 -6.57
N SER A 24 -8.28 6.79 -6.01
CA SER A 24 -9.58 7.04 -5.38
C SER A 24 -9.36 7.50 -3.95
N VAL A 25 -9.34 8.79 -3.71
CA VAL A 25 -9.10 9.38 -2.38
C VAL A 25 -10.17 8.95 -1.38
N HIS A 26 -11.42 8.84 -1.83
CA HIS A 26 -12.56 8.46 -0.99
C HIS A 26 -12.51 7.02 -0.43
N LYS A 27 -11.61 6.15 -0.91
CA LYS A 27 -11.55 4.75 -0.44
C LYS A 27 -10.71 4.55 0.81
N GLN A 28 -9.64 5.31 0.97
CA GLN A 28 -8.69 5.15 2.07
C GLN A 28 -8.44 6.43 2.86
N GLN A 29 -8.92 7.57 2.38
CA GLN A 29 -8.66 8.87 2.98
C GLN A 29 -9.97 9.62 3.19
N ALA A 30 -9.90 10.75 3.91
CA ALA A 30 -11.05 11.60 4.15
C ALA A 30 -11.47 12.32 2.86
N GLY A 31 -12.46 11.78 2.16
CA GLY A 31 -13.01 12.36 0.94
C GLY A 31 -14.43 11.88 0.69
N PHE A 32 -15.27 12.73 0.11
CA PHE A 32 -16.59 12.31 -0.33
C PHE A 32 -16.50 11.27 -1.44
N SER A 33 -17.49 10.40 -1.55
CA SER A 33 -17.57 9.39 -2.59
C SER A 33 -17.35 10.01 -3.97
N GLN A 34 -16.65 9.25 -4.84
CA GLN A 34 -16.20 9.63 -6.18
C GLN A 34 -15.04 10.65 -6.21
N THR A 35 -14.51 11.11 -5.06
CA THR A 35 -13.33 11.96 -5.06
C THR A 35 -12.10 11.15 -5.47
N SER A 36 -11.44 11.59 -6.54
CA SER A 36 -10.24 10.97 -7.07
C SER A 36 -9.25 12.02 -7.56
N GLN A 37 -8.00 11.60 -7.73
CA GLN A 37 -6.95 12.46 -8.27
C GLN A 37 -6.04 11.68 -9.22
N ILE A 38 -5.38 12.39 -10.12
CA ILE A 38 -4.40 11.84 -11.03
C ILE A 38 -3.05 12.48 -10.74
N HIS A 39 -2.05 11.65 -10.51
CA HIS A 39 -0.66 12.08 -10.39
C HIS A 39 0.09 11.77 -11.69
N LYS A 40 0.84 12.74 -12.17
CA LYS A 40 1.66 12.61 -13.36
C LYS A 40 3.11 12.99 -13.05
N LYS A 41 4.04 12.09 -13.31
CA LYS A 41 5.46 12.32 -13.13
C LYS A 41 6.22 11.86 -14.40
N ASP A 42 6.46 12.79 -15.34
CA ASP A 42 7.12 12.52 -16.61
C ASP A 42 8.02 13.66 -17.12
N LYS A 43 8.35 14.61 -16.23
CA LYS A 43 9.18 15.78 -16.60
C LYS A 43 10.58 15.38 -17.07
N HIS A 44 11.13 14.28 -16.58
CA HIS A 44 12.44 13.74 -16.92
C HIS A 44 12.55 13.25 -18.36
N ILE A 45 11.43 12.90 -19.00
CA ILE A 45 11.36 12.48 -20.41
C ILE A 45 10.79 13.56 -21.33
N LYS A 46 10.80 14.83 -20.91
CA LYS A 46 10.30 15.94 -21.72
C LYS A 46 11.09 16.04 -23.03
N GLY A 47 10.37 16.07 -24.17
CA GLY A 47 10.96 16.08 -25.49
C GLY A 47 10.99 14.73 -26.21
N GLN A 48 10.69 13.64 -25.48
CA GLN A 48 10.53 12.31 -26.10
C GLN A 48 9.07 12.06 -26.53
N ASP A 49 8.86 11.15 -27.47
CA ASP A 49 7.52 10.82 -28.01
C ASP A 49 6.58 10.26 -26.93
N ARG A 50 7.14 9.59 -25.92
CA ARG A 50 6.42 9.04 -24.76
C ARG A 50 6.06 10.09 -23.70
N TYR A 51 6.53 11.32 -23.84
CA TYR A 51 6.15 12.41 -22.96
C TYR A 51 4.71 12.86 -23.23
N VAL A 52 3.88 12.84 -22.21
CA VAL A 52 2.50 13.32 -22.29
C VAL A 52 2.46 14.81 -21.93
N ASN A 53 2.48 15.69 -22.94
CA ASN A 53 2.38 17.12 -22.68
C ASN A 53 1.02 17.51 -22.08
N HIS A 54 0.98 18.67 -21.44
CA HIS A 54 -0.22 19.14 -20.73
C HIS A 54 -1.46 19.20 -21.63
N LYS A 55 -1.33 19.64 -22.87
CA LYS A 55 -2.45 19.78 -23.81
C LYS A 55 -3.07 18.40 -24.13
N ARG A 56 -2.22 17.41 -24.47
CA ARG A 56 -2.69 16.03 -24.73
C ARG A 56 -3.36 15.41 -23.51
N PHE A 57 -2.73 15.57 -22.34
CA PHE A 57 -3.29 15.08 -21.09
C PHE A 57 -4.64 15.72 -20.78
N ASN A 58 -4.73 17.05 -20.88
CA ASN A 58 -5.97 17.77 -20.61
C ASN A 58 -7.09 17.40 -21.58
N ASN A 59 -6.78 17.25 -22.87
CA ASN A 59 -7.76 16.82 -23.86
C ASN A 59 -8.31 15.42 -23.55
N ALA A 60 -7.43 14.46 -23.21
CA ALA A 60 -7.85 13.11 -22.81
C ALA A 60 -8.71 13.15 -21.53
N PHE A 61 -8.31 13.94 -20.54
CA PHE A 61 -9.06 14.13 -19.31
C PHE A 61 -10.47 14.70 -19.58
N MET A 62 -10.57 15.72 -20.40
CA MET A 62 -11.84 16.38 -20.72
C MET A 62 -12.85 15.49 -21.46
N LEU A 63 -12.37 14.48 -22.19
CA LEU A 63 -13.25 13.49 -22.84
C LEU A 63 -13.98 12.60 -21.83
N HIS A 64 -13.44 12.43 -20.64
CA HIS A 64 -13.95 11.53 -19.62
C HIS A 64 -14.46 12.25 -18.35
N ALA A 65 -14.21 13.55 -18.25
CA ALA A 65 -14.64 14.35 -17.10
C ALA A 65 -16.07 14.90 -17.29
N SER A 66 -16.78 15.07 -16.19
CA SER A 66 -18.05 15.82 -16.19
C SER A 66 -17.80 17.28 -16.58
N THR A 67 -18.72 17.86 -17.35
CA THR A 67 -18.66 19.26 -17.78
C THR A 67 -18.91 20.24 -16.63
N SER A 68 -19.58 19.80 -15.54
CA SER A 68 -19.93 20.63 -14.40
C SER A 68 -19.09 20.25 -13.19
N PRO A 69 -18.15 21.12 -12.74
CA PRO A 69 -17.35 20.84 -11.57
C PRO A 69 -18.21 20.86 -10.30
N PHE A 70 -18.06 19.86 -9.46
CA PHE A 70 -18.71 19.82 -8.15
C PHE A 70 -17.68 20.24 -7.07
N TYR A 71 -17.69 21.51 -6.73
CA TYR A 71 -16.72 22.13 -5.82
C TYR A 71 -16.57 21.44 -4.46
N PRO A 72 -17.60 20.85 -3.83
CA PRO A 72 -17.42 20.09 -2.61
C PRO A 72 -16.39 18.95 -2.73
N LEU A 73 -16.26 18.31 -3.90
CA LEU A 73 -15.23 17.28 -4.12
C LEU A 73 -13.82 17.88 -4.10
N PHE A 74 -13.62 19.07 -4.68
CA PHE A 74 -12.33 19.77 -4.61
C PHE A 74 -12.01 20.20 -3.17
N ALA A 75 -13.02 20.70 -2.44
CA ALA A 75 -12.84 21.08 -1.05
C ALA A 75 -12.41 19.89 -0.19
N THR A 76 -12.96 18.68 -0.43
CA THR A 76 -12.53 17.49 0.32
C THR A 76 -11.09 17.10 0.03
N LEU A 77 -10.58 17.31 -1.18
CA LEU A 77 -9.17 17.08 -1.49
C LEU A 77 -8.26 18.03 -0.71
N ASP A 78 -8.60 19.30 -0.62
CA ASP A 78 -7.82 20.29 0.14
C ASP A 78 -7.84 19.99 1.65
N VAL A 79 -9.02 19.69 2.21
CA VAL A 79 -9.18 19.29 3.61
C VAL A 79 -8.39 18.02 3.90
N ASN A 80 -8.50 17.02 3.02
CA ASN A 80 -7.72 15.78 3.15
C ASN A 80 -6.22 16.06 3.17
N ALA A 81 -5.72 16.88 2.25
CA ALA A 81 -4.30 17.24 2.21
C ALA A 81 -3.84 17.92 3.51
N LYS A 82 -4.66 18.80 4.09
CA LYS A 82 -4.38 19.45 5.39
C LYS A 82 -4.38 18.44 6.54
N ILE A 83 -5.35 17.53 6.59
CA ILE A 83 -5.38 16.46 7.61
C ILE A 83 -4.11 15.62 7.51
N GLN A 84 -3.80 15.09 6.33
CA GLN A 84 -2.65 14.20 6.11
C GLN A 84 -1.31 14.89 6.36
N GLY A 85 -1.19 16.18 6.05
CA GLY A 85 0.00 16.98 6.31
C GLY A 85 0.22 17.37 7.78
N SER A 86 -0.78 17.17 8.64
CA SER A 86 -0.75 17.55 10.05
C SER A 86 -0.18 16.46 10.96
N GLU A 87 0.08 16.83 12.21
CA GLU A 87 0.44 15.86 13.26
C GLU A 87 -0.74 14.94 13.60
N ALA A 88 -1.96 15.44 13.56
CA ALA A 88 -3.16 14.64 13.77
C ALA A 88 -3.31 13.55 12.68
N GLY A 89 -2.97 13.86 11.44
CA GLY A 89 -2.95 12.87 10.35
C GLY A 89 -1.88 11.79 10.57
N ARG A 90 -0.68 12.17 10.98
CA ARG A 90 0.38 11.20 11.32
C ARG A 90 -0.03 10.27 12.45
N ARG A 91 -0.63 10.82 13.51
CA ARG A 91 -1.15 10.04 14.63
C ARG A 91 -2.29 9.11 14.20
N LEU A 92 -3.20 9.58 13.36
CA LEU A 92 -4.30 8.76 12.81
C LEU A 92 -3.76 7.52 12.09
N TRP A 93 -2.76 7.69 11.22
CA TRP A 93 -2.15 6.56 10.52
C TRP A 93 -1.37 5.63 11.44
N HIS A 94 -0.68 6.17 12.42
CA HIS A 94 0.02 5.36 13.42
C HIS A 94 -0.96 4.48 14.21
N GLU A 95 -2.07 5.03 14.68
CA GLU A 95 -3.12 4.27 15.36
C GLU A 95 -3.79 3.25 14.42
N CYS A 96 -4.00 3.61 13.15
CA CYS A 96 -4.52 2.66 12.15
C CYS A 96 -3.60 1.44 11.99
N VAL A 97 -2.29 1.65 11.91
CA VAL A 97 -1.30 0.57 11.85
C VAL A 97 -1.36 -0.30 13.11
N LYS A 98 -1.43 0.29 14.29
CA LYS A 98 -1.53 -0.45 15.56
C LYS A 98 -2.78 -1.33 15.63
N VAL A 99 -3.93 -0.77 15.27
CA VAL A 99 -5.19 -1.55 15.18
C VAL A 99 -5.06 -2.71 14.21
N GLY A 100 -4.42 -2.49 13.06
CA GLY A 100 -4.14 -3.53 12.08
C GLY A 100 -3.19 -4.62 12.60
N ILE A 101 -2.21 -4.25 13.44
CA ILE A 101 -1.31 -5.20 14.11
C ILE A 101 -2.07 -6.03 15.15
N GLU A 102 -2.86 -5.41 15.99
CA GLU A 102 -3.66 -6.12 16.99
C GLU A 102 -4.66 -7.09 16.34
N ALA A 103 -5.31 -6.68 15.25
CA ALA A 103 -6.19 -7.56 14.48
C ALA A 103 -5.43 -8.79 13.93
N ARG A 104 -4.19 -8.60 13.43
CA ARG A 104 -3.34 -9.70 12.97
C ARG A 104 -2.96 -10.65 14.11
N LYS A 105 -2.60 -10.11 15.28
CA LYS A 105 -2.29 -10.91 16.46
C LYS A 105 -3.49 -11.74 16.91
N LEU A 106 -4.69 -11.15 16.93
CA LEU A 106 -5.91 -11.86 17.25
C LEU A 106 -6.19 -13.00 16.26
N ALA A 107 -6.04 -12.73 14.96
CA ALA A 107 -6.22 -13.76 13.94
C ALA A 107 -5.21 -14.91 14.09
N LEU A 108 -3.92 -14.60 14.34
CA LEU A 108 -2.88 -15.61 14.54
C LEU A 108 -3.11 -16.47 15.80
N ASN A 109 -3.72 -15.91 16.83
CA ASN A 109 -3.92 -16.59 18.10
C ASN A 109 -5.24 -17.38 18.17
N HIS A 110 -6.25 -17.02 17.36
CA HIS A 110 -7.61 -17.54 17.51
C HIS A 110 -8.23 -18.12 16.24
N CYS A 111 -7.63 -17.89 15.06
CA CYS A 111 -8.17 -18.39 13.80
C CYS A 111 -7.31 -19.54 13.27
N GLU A 112 -7.93 -20.67 12.97
CA GLU A 112 -7.26 -21.83 12.37
C GLU A 112 -7.27 -21.78 10.85
N LEU A 113 -8.38 -21.34 10.24
CA LEU A 113 -8.61 -21.36 8.79
C LEU A 113 -8.14 -20.10 8.06
N ILE A 114 -7.86 -19.03 8.80
CA ILE A 114 -7.50 -17.73 8.22
C ILE A 114 -6.20 -17.28 8.86
N ARG A 115 -5.23 -16.91 8.05
CA ARG A 115 -3.97 -16.35 8.51
C ARG A 115 -3.67 -15.01 7.85
N PRO A 116 -3.17 -14.03 8.63
CA PRO A 116 -2.59 -12.82 8.06
C PRO A 116 -1.41 -13.16 7.16
N PHE A 117 -1.33 -12.50 6.01
CA PHE A 117 -0.20 -12.63 5.09
C PHE A 117 0.93 -11.72 5.53
N ILE A 118 1.77 -12.22 6.42
CA ILE A 118 2.92 -11.53 7.04
C ILE A 118 4.00 -12.57 7.38
N PRO A 119 5.24 -12.14 7.66
CA PRO A 119 6.27 -13.05 8.19
C PRO A 119 5.79 -13.81 9.42
N THR A 120 6.04 -15.09 9.47
CA THR A 120 5.62 -15.93 10.61
C THR A 120 6.52 -15.74 11.83
N THR A 121 7.82 -15.55 11.56
CA THR A 121 8.85 -15.35 12.58
C THR A 121 9.80 -14.25 12.15
N ILE A 122 10.27 -13.47 13.12
CA ILE A 122 11.33 -12.49 12.95
C ILE A 122 12.42 -12.81 13.98
N LYS A 123 13.66 -13.00 13.52
CA LYS A 123 14.80 -13.34 14.38
C LYS A 123 14.53 -14.51 15.35
N GLY A 124 13.82 -15.53 14.88
CA GLY A 124 13.50 -16.74 15.65
C GLY A 124 12.37 -16.61 16.67
N LYS A 125 11.73 -15.44 16.80
CA LYS A 125 10.56 -15.22 17.66
C LYS A 125 9.31 -15.06 16.78
N LYS A 126 8.17 -15.58 17.22
CA LYS A 126 6.90 -15.45 16.47
C LYS A 126 6.51 -13.98 16.34
N TRP A 127 6.01 -13.60 15.16
CA TRP A 127 5.62 -12.22 14.85
C TRP A 127 4.65 -11.63 15.89
N GLN A 128 3.63 -12.37 16.29
CA GLN A 128 2.61 -11.90 17.24
C GLN A 128 3.10 -11.74 18.69
N GLU A 129 4.27 -12.25 19.02
CA GLU A 129 4.85 -12.14 20.36
C GLU A 129 5.65 -10.84 20.58
N TYR A 130 5.86 -10.07 19.52
CA TYR A 130 6.50 -8.77 19.63
C TYR A 130 5.54 -7.70 20.14
N ASP A 131 6.09 -6.64 20.74
CA ASP A 131 5.31 -5.49 21.17
C ASP A 131 4.68 -4.76 19.96
N THR A 132 3.45 -4.27 20.13
CA THR A 132 2.71 -3.61 19.05
C THR A 132 3.39 -2.34 18.58
N GLU A 133 3.97 -1.55 19.47
CA GLU A 133 4.68 -0.32 19.12
C GLU A 133 5.99 -0.63 18.41
N GLU A 134 6.69 -1.71 18.81
CA GLU A 134 7.89 -2.18 18.13
C GLU A 134 7.57 -2.56 16.68
N ILE A 135 6.50 -3.32 16.45
CA ILE A 135 6.05 -3.68 15.10
C ILE A 135 5.63 -2.44 14.31
N ALA A 136 4.87 -1.52 14.94
CA ALA A 136 4.32 -0.34 14.26
C ALA A 136 5.39 0.66 13.78
N THR A 137 6.56 0.65 14.41
CA THR A 137 7.65 1.59 14.10
C THR A 137 8.77 0.99 13.25
N ASN A 138 8.70 -0.30 12.93
CA ASN A 138 9.76 -1.00 12.21
C ASN A 138 9.22 -1.79 11.02
N LEU A 139 9.55 -1.37 9.81
CA LEU A 139 9.12 -2.01 8.56
C LEU A 139 9.66 -3.43 8.37
N GLU A 140 10.69 -3.83 9.11
CA GLU A 140 11.24 -5.19 9.06
C GLU A 140 10.19 -6.27 9.35
N PHE A 141 9.19 -5.94 10.16
CA PHE A 141 8.07 -6.84 10.46
C PHE A 141 7.10 -7.08 9.31
N PHE A 142 7.25 -6.34 8.21
CA PHE A 142 6.38 -6.41 7.04
C PHE A 142 7.15 -6.70 5.75
N LYS A 143 8.45 -6.90 5.84
CA LYS A 143 9.35 -7.07 4.70
C LYS A 143 9.30 -8.49 4.15
N PHE A 144 9.45 -8.60 2.83
CA PHE A 144 9.69 -9.86 2.15
C PHE A 144 11.18 -10.05 1.95
N HIS A 145 11.76 -11.03 2.63
CA HIS A 145 13.13 -11.41 2.37
C HIS A 145 13.19 -12.51 1.30
N PRO A 146 14.09 -12.42 0.31
CA PRO A 146 14.21 -13.42 -0.75
C PRO A 146 14.50 -14.84 -0.26
N THR A 147 15.03 -14.96 0.95
CA THR A 147 15.32 -16.25 1.61
C THR A 147 14.14 -16.84 2.36
N ASP A 148 13.06 -16.08 2.53
CA ASP A 148 11.88 -16.53 3.25
C ASP A 148 11.00 -17.42 2.37
N THR A 149 10.41 -18.43 2.97
CA THR A 149 9.53 -19.38 2.26
C THR A 149 8.04 -19.15 2.52
N TRP A 150 7.69 -18.33 3.51
CA TRP A 150 6.30 -18.10 3.93
C TRP A 150 5.42 -17.46 2.86
N HIS A 151 5.99 -16.64 1.96
CA HIS A 151 5.27 -15.93 0.89
C HIS A 151 5.32 -16.62 -0.48
N LYS A 152 6.21 -17.60 -0.67
CA LYS A 152 6.39 -18.37 -1.91
C LYS A 152 6.74 -17.55 -3.18
N PHE A 153 7.16 -16.30 -3.04
CA PHE A 153 7.65 -15.49 -4.16
C PHE A 153 9.14 -15.69 -4.38
N GLU A 154 9.55 -15.72 -5.64
CA GLU A 154 10.93 -15.94 -6.06
C GLU A 154 11.37 -14.86 -7.06
N GLY A 155 12.67 -14.75 -7.30
CA GLY A 155 13.22 -13.94 -8.39
C GLY A 155 13.21 -12.42 -8.14
N TYR A 156 13.20 -11.98 -6.90
CA TYR A 156 13.29 -10.56 -6.54
C TYR A 156 14.48 -10.28 -5.62
N ALA A 157 14.93 -9.02 -5.58
CA ALA A 157 15.98 -8.57 -4.68
C ALA A 157 15.42 -8.17 -3.32
N ASP A 158 16.29 -8.18 -2.30
CA ASP A 158 15.91 -7.70 -0.97
C ASP A 158 15.39 -6.25 -1.01
N GLU A 159 14.54 -5.90 -0.09
CA GLU A 159 13.90 -4.56 0.00
C GLU A 159 12.96 -4.14 -1.15
N GLN A 160 12.59 -5.07 -2.04
CA GLN A 160 11.66 -4.75 -3.13
C GLN A 160 10.19 -4.79 -2.72
N TYR A 161 9.83 -5.64 -1.76
CA TYR A 161 8.43 -5.86 -1.40
C TYR A 161 8.20 -5.80 0.09
N PHE A 162 7.05 -5.22 0.45
CA PHE A 162 6.55 -5.10 1.81
C PHE A 162 5.06 -5.39 1.85
N VAL A 163 4.59 -6.00 2.92
CA VAL A 163 3.16 -6.01 3.22
C VAL A 163 2.76 -4.60 3.66
N ASP A 164 1.69 -4.05 3.08
CA ASP A 164 1.15 -2.77 3.52
C ASP A 164 0.58 -2.90 4.95
N PRO A 165 1.15 -2.22 5.96
CA PRO A 165 0.67 -2.33 7.34
C PRO A 165 -0.78 -1.93 7.54
N CYS A 166 -1.29 -1.03 6.68
CA CYS A 166 -2.66 -0.53 6.73
C CYS A 166 -3.67 -1.43 6.01
N LYS A 167 -3.21 -2.49 5.32
CA LYS A 167 -4.07 -3.45 4.64
C LYS A 167 -3.99 -4.81 5.29
N PHE A 168 -5.14 -5.33 5.67
CA PHE A 168 -5.23 -6.64 6.29
C PHE A 168 -5.40 -7.72 5.21
N LEU A 169 -4.26 -8.19 4.66
CA LEU A 169 -4.23 -9.30 3.73
C LEU A 169 -4.37 -10.61 4.49
N LEU A 170 -5.23 -11.48 3.99
CA LEU A 170 -5.51 -12.78 4.56
C LEU A 170 -5.20 -13.89 3.56
N THR A 171 -4.74 -15.01 4.07
CA THR A 171 -4.65 -16.28 3.36
C THR A 171 -5.54 -17.31 4.03
N THR A 172 -5.96 -18.28 3.26
CA THR A 172 -6.73 -19.44 3.73
C THR A 172 -5.88 -20.69 3.53
N PRO A 173 -4.90 -20.94 4.41
CA PRO A 173 -4.08 -22.15 4.30
C PRO A 173 -4.98 -23.37 4.39
N GLY A 174 -4.76 -24.34 3.51
CA GLY A 174 -5.55 -25.56 3.48
C GLY A 174 -6.82 -25.52 2.61
N ILE A 175 -7.09 -24.43 1.91
CA ILE A 175 -8.17 -24.40 0.91
C ILE A 175 -7.53 -24.35 -0.48
N SER A 176 -7.83 -25.35 -1.32
CA SER A 176 -7.42 -25.35 -2.72
C SER A 176 -8.24 -24.33 -3.51
N LEU A 177 -7.58 -23.45 -4.25
CA LEU A 177 -8.24 -22.51 -5.16
C LEU A 177 -8.77 -23.21 -6.42
N GLU A 178 -8.21 -24.39 -6.77
CA GLU A 178 -8.60 -25.13 -7.97
C GLU A 178 -9.84 -26.01 -7.73
N THR A 179 -9.91 -26.66 -6.59
CA THR A 179 -11.01 -27.57 -6.28
C THR A 179 -12.05 -26.99 -5.34
N GLY A 180 -11.70 -25.95 -4.59
CA GLY A 180 -12.54 -25.41 -3.50
C GLY A 180 -12.64 -26.36 -2.30
N GLU A 181 -11.90 -27.47 -2.30
CA GLU A 181 -11.87 -28.44 -1.23
C GLU A 181 -10.89 -28.02 -0.15
N TYR A 182 -11.22 -28.37 1.08
CA TYR A 182 -10.34 -28.18 2.22
C TYR A 182 -9.24 -29.26 2.18
N GLU A 183 -8.03 -28.84 1.96
CA GLU A 183 -6.87 -29.70 2.11
C GLU A 183 -6.33 -29.60 3.54
N GLU A 184 -6.19 -30.72 4.20
CA GLU A 184 -5.60 -30.80 5.53
C GLU A 184 -4.10 -30.54 5.40
N PHE A 185 -3.70 -29.27 5.38
CA PHE A 185 -2.31 -28.93 5.44
C PHE A 185 -1.80 -29.16 6.85
N GLY A 186 -0.94 -30.11 6.99
CA GLY A 186 -0.06 -30.14 8.15
C GLY A 186 0.61 -28.79 8.28
N VAL A 187 0.23 -28.06 9.31
CA VAL A 187 0.87 -26.77 9.65
C VAL A 187 2.32 -27.12 10.00
N PRO A 188 3.32 -26.56 9.30
CA PRO A 188 4.70 -26.73 9.71
C PRO A 188 4.94 -26.05 11.04
#